data_250f29946d73e9754a152509c8588411
#
_entry.id   250f29946d73e9754a152509c8588411
#
_cell.length_a   1.000
_cell.length_b   1.000
_cell.length_c   1.000
_cell.angle_alpha   90.00
_cell.angle_beta   90.00
_cell.angle_gamma   90.00
#
_symmetry.space_group_name_H-M   'P 1'
#
loop_
_entity.id
_entity.type
_entity.pdbx_description
1 polymer ?
#
loop_
_entity_poly.entity_id
_entity_poly.type
_entity_poly.pdbx_seq_one_letter_code
_entity_poly.pdbx_strand_id
1 'polypeptide(L)'
;MGQIELIYKEIAQDLTYYYAKSEQIPSSVGLGVLIEPDGSIREAGGFMVQIMPDTPDEVVSKVEKNLKRFPNLTDIMDMGYDIETIVDEFILKDMGIDIKARKPIQYYCDCSYEKFSVGIGMLETEEIEKSIESGESITAHCHFCNKDYTYEPEKLKQILEEIKKNTGGKDE
;
A
#
# COMPACT_ATOMS: atom_id res chain seq x y z
N MET A 1 12.54 -10.37 10.67
CA MET A 1 11.29 -9.85 10.05
C MET A 1 10.15 -10.62 10.67
N GLY A 2 9.21 -9.91 11.35
CA GLY A 2 8.07 -10.57 11.99
C GLY A 2 7.08 -11.09 10.94
N GLN A 3 6.46 -12.23 11.24
CA GLN A 3 5.39 -12.81 10.41
C GLN A 3 4.29 -13.32 11.32
N ILE A 4 3.05 -13.16 10.91
CA ILE A 4 1.87 -13.73 11.59
C ILE A 4 0.96 -14.38 10.55
N GLU A 5 0.16 -15.34 11.02
CA GLU A 5 -0.95 -15.85 10.25
C GLU A 5 -2.09 -14.84 10.23
N LEU A 6 -2.75 -14.68 9.07
CA LEU A 6 -3.95 -13.84 8.95
C LEU A 6 -5.14 -14.56 9.58
N ILE A 7 -5.57 -14.08 10.74
CA ILE A 7 -6.63 -14.72 11.55
C ILE A 7 -8.00 -14.16 11.21
N TYR A 8 -8.08 -12.83 11.12
CA TYR A 8 -9.35 -12.11 10.96
C TYR A 8 -9.73 -11.91 9.49
N LYS A 9 -8.74 -12.00 8.58
CA LYS A 9 -8.90 -11.73 7.14
C LYS A 9 -9.44 -10.32 6.85
N GLU A 10 -9.15 -9.40 7.76
CA GLU A 10 -9.52 -8.00 7.74
C GLU A 10 -8.27 -7.19 8.07
N ILE A 11 -7.90 -6.24 7.18
CA ILE A 11 -6.58 -5.59 7.19
C ILE A 11 -6.30 -4.88 8.53
N ALA A 12 -7.24 -4.11 9.04
CA ALA A 12 -7.03 -3.34 10.28
C ALA A 12 -6.88 -4.25 11.50
N GLN A 13 -7.68 -5.33 11.57
CA GLN A 13 -7.63 -6.29 12.67
C GLN A 13 -6.35 -7.13 12.62
N ASP A 14 -5.95 -7.59 11.45
CA ASP A 14 -4.72 -8.38 11.30
C ASP A 14 -3.46 -7.51 11.54
N LEU A 15 -3.46 -6.22 11.15
CA LEU A 15 -2.41 -5.28 11.52
C LEU A 15 -2.36 -5.03 13.03
N THR A 16 -3.50 -4.83 13.68
CA THR A 16 -3.58 -4.69 15.14
C THR A 16 -3.00 -5.92 15.83
N TYR A 17 -3.37 -7.11 15.36
CA TYR A 17 -2.85 -8.38 15.88
C TYR A 17 -1.34 -8.52 15.64
N TYR A 18 -0.84 -8.13 14.47
CA TYR A 18 0.58 -8.13 14.15
C TYR A 18 1.39 -7.30 15.15
N TYR A 19 0.99 -6.04 15.38
CA TYR A 19 1.69 -5.17 16.32
C TYR A 19 1.65 -5.70 17.75
N ALA A 20 0.51 -6.19 18.19
CA ALA A 20 0.36 -6.73 19.53
C ALA A 20 1.15 -8.03 19.73
N LYS A 21 1.16 -8.94 18.73
CA LYS A 21 1.71 -10.29 18.89
C LYS A 21 3.18 -10.38 18.47
N SER A 22 3.55 -9.78 17.33
CA SER A 22 4.91 -9.85 16.78
C SER A 22 5.80 -8.75 17.33
N GLU A 23 5.31 -7.53 17.35
CA GLU A 23 6.08 -6.36 17.80
C GLU A 23 5.94 -6.09 19.31
N GLN A 24 4.98 -6.74 19.97
CA GLN A 24 4.67 -6.58 21.40
C GLN A 24 4.32 -5.13 21.78
N ILE A 25 3.75 -4.37 20.84
CA ILE A 25 3.31 -2.99 21.03
C ILE A 25 1.79 -2.98 21.08
N PRO A 26 1.16 -2.64 22.21
CA PRO A 26 -0.29 -2.48 22.28
C PRO A 26 -0.74 -1.41 21.28
N SER A 27 -1.51 -1.83 20.28
CA SER A 27 -1.88 -1.00 19.15
C SER A 27 -3.36 -1.13 18.82
N SER A 28 -3.94 -0.10 18.21
CA SER A 28 -5.26 -0.12 17.60
C SER A 28 -5.15 0.50 16.22
N VAL A 29 -5.67 -0.18 15.20
CA VAL A 29 -5.68 0.28 13.81
C VAL A 29 -7.13 0.42 13.37
N GLY A 30 -7.47 1.59 12.82
CA GLY A 30 -8.74 1.83 12.15
C GLY A 30 -8.49 2.20 10.69
N LEU A 31 -9.18 1.52 9.78
CA LEU A 31 -9.13 1.79 8.34
C LEU A 31 -10.54 1.92 7.80
N GLY A 32 -10.73 2.77 6.80
CA GLY A 32 -12.01 2.94 6.16
C GLY A 32 -11.87 3.43 4.72
N VAL A 33 -12.76 2.93 3.86
CA VAL A 33 -12.93 3.38 2.46
C VAL A 33 -14.42 3.52 2.20
N LEU A 34 -14.84 4.67 1.71
CA LEU A 34 -16.19 4.93 1.23
C LEU A 34 -16.16 5.00 -0.30
N ILE A 35 -16.91 4.11 -0.94
CA ILE A 35 -16.91 3.94 -2.40
C ILE A 35 -18.26 4.42 -2.94
N GLU A 36 -18.23 5.24 -3.99
CA GLU A 36 -19.41 5.68 -4.71
C GLU A 36 -19.99 4.55 -5.60
N PRO A 37 -21.27 4.67 -6.02
CA PRO A 37 -21.90 3.66 -6.89
C PRO A 37 -21.19 3.43 -8.24
N ASP A 38 -20.43 4.41 -8.72
CA ASP A 38 -19.63 4.31 -9.96
C ASP A 38 -18.26 3.64 -9.73
N GLY A 39 -17.93 3.24 -8.48
CA GLY A 39 -16.68 2.63 -8.11
C GLY A 39 -15.56 3.63 -7.77
N SER A 40 -15.81 4.93 -7.85
CA SER A 40 -14.85 5.94 -7.39
C SER A 40 -14.74 5.97 -5.86
N ILE A 41 -13.58 6.36 -5.35
CA ILE A 41 -13.34 6.49 -3.91
C ILE A 41 -13.76 7.90 -3.51
N ARG A 42 -14.75 7.99 -2.61
CA ARG A 42 -15.21 9.25 -2.01
C ARG A 42 -14.34 9.65 -0.83
N GLU A 43 -14.15 8.71 0.11
CA GLU A 43 -13.31 8.91 1.28
C GLU A 43 -12.43 7.67 1.49
N ALA A 44 -11.18 7.89 1.87
CA ALA A 44 -10.28 6.81 2.28
C ALA A 44 -9.32 7.33 3.36
N GLY A 45 -9.23 6.61 4.46
CA GLY A 45 -8.36 7.03 5.55
C GLY A 45 -8.13 5.95 6.59
N GLY A 46 -7.26 6.27 7.54
CA GLY A 46 -6.96 5.36 8.63
C GLY A 46 -6.18 6.05 9.73
N PHE A 47 -6.15 5.39 10.88
CA PHE A 47 -5.31 5.78 12.00
C PHE A 47 -4.67 4.56 12.63
N MET A 48 -3.56 4.79 13.30
CA MET A 48 -2.91 3.84 14.19
C MET A 48 -2.63 4.53 15.52
N VAL A 49 -3.06 3.92 16.60
CA VAL A 49 -2.73 4.34 17.96
C VAL A 49 -1.86 3.28 18.59
N GLN A 50 -0.74 3.69 19.17
CA GLN A 50 0.18 2.80 19.87
C GLN A 50 0.43 3.34 21.28
N ILE A 51 0.35 2.46 22.27
CA ILE A 51 0.66 2.80 23.65
C ILE A 51 2.17 2.69 23.84
N MET A 52 2.79 3.79 24.26
CA MET A 52 4.22 3.83 24.54
C MET A 52 4.53 3.13 25.88
N PRO A 53 5.75 2.59 26.04
CA PRO A 53 6.21 2.11 27.35
C PRO A 53 6.02 3.17 28.44
N ASP A 54 5.69 2.72 29.64
CA ASP A 54 5.48 3.57 30.83
C ASP A 54 4.29 4.56 30.75
N THR A 55 3.39 4.37 29.77
CA THR A 55 2.15 5.16 29.72
C THR A 55 1.29 4.85 30.95
N PRO A 56 0.83 5.87 31.70
CA PRO A 56 -0.03 5.63 32.87
C PRO A 56 -1.32 4.91 32.53
N ASP A 57 -1.73 3.95 33.36
CA ASP A 57 -2.95 3.14 33.16
C ASP A 57 -4.23 3.98 32.97
N GLU A 58 -4.28 5.15 33.60
CA GLU A 58 -5.39 6.09 33.44
C GLU A 58 -5.48 6.60 31.98
N VAL A 59 -4.34 6.89 31.35
CA VAL A 59 -4.28 7.34 29.94
C VAL A 59 -4.69 6.19 29.02
N VAL A 60 -4.15 4.99 29.24
CA VAL A 60 -4.51 3.79 28.49
C VAL A 60 -6.02 3.55 28.54
N SER A 61 -6.61 3.57 29.76
CA SER A 61 -8.04 3.36 29.96
C SER A 61 -8.90 4.42 29.27
N LYS A 62 -8.45 5.67 29.21
CA LYS A 62 -9.15 6.75 28.48
C LYS A 62 -9.12 6.48 26.97
N VAL A 63 -7.95 6.17 26.41
CA VAL A 63 -7.81 5.86 24.99
C VAL A 63 -8.69 4.67 24.59
N GLU A 64 -8.63 3.58 25.35
CA GLU A 64 -9.49 2.41 25.11
C GLU A 64 -10.97 2.74 25.14
N LYS A 65 -11.41 3.55 26.09
CA LYS A 65 -12.82 3.98 26.21
C LYS A 65 -13.24 4.82 25.01
N ASN A 66 -12.38 5.72 24.54
CA ASN A 66 -12.65 6.54 23.36
C ASN A 66 -12.72 5.67 22.10
N LEU A 67 -11.75 4.78 21.89
CA LEU A 67 -11.74 3.86 20.75
C LEU A 67 -12.96 2.92 20.72
N LYS A 68 -13.44 2.43 21.88
CA LYS A 68 -14.66 1.62 21.96
C LYS A 68 -15.93 2.38 21.54
N ARG A 69 -15.92 3.70 21.62
CA ARG A 69 -17.03 4.59 21.26
C ARG A 69 -16.82 5.28 19.91
N PHE A 70 -15.68 4.99 19.28
CA PHE A 70 -15.30 5.61 18.02
C PHE A 70 -16.31 5.19 16.94
N PRO A 71 -16.97 6.14 16.25
CA PRO A 71 -17.90 5.83 15.16
C PRO A 71 -17.15 5.31 13.93
N ASN A 72 -17.87 5.01 12.85
CA ASN A 72 -17.20 4.64 11.60
C ASN A 72 -16.34 5.80 11.13
N LEU A 73 -15.08 5.49 10.80
CA LEU A 73 -14.13 6.50 10.34
C LEU A 73 -14.62 7.21 9.08
N THR A 74 -15.14 6.45 8.12
CA THR A 74 -15.65 7.00 6.86
C THR A 74 -16.83 7.95 7.06
N ASP A 75 -17.70 7.69 8.03
CA ASP A 75 -18.85 8.57 8.30
C ASP A 75 -18.39 9.92 8.83
N ILE A 76 -17.36 9.93 9.69
CA ILE A 76 -16.79 11.17 10.23
C ILE A 76 -16.06 11.96 9.13
N MET A 77 -15.31 11.26 8.28
CA MET A 77 -14.62 11.87 7.16
C MET A 77 -15.61 12.47 6.15
N ASP A 78 -16.69 11.77 5.86
CA ASP A 78 -17.77 12.24 4.97
C ASP A 78 -18.51 13.47 5.52
N MET A 79 -18.54 13.65 6.84
CA MET A 79 -19.01 14.88 7.50
C MET A 79 -18.02 16.05 7.37
N GLY A 80 -16.84 15.84 6.79
CA GLY A 80 -15.83 16.87 6.54
C GLY A 80 -14.84 17.09 7.68
N TYR A 81 -14.76 16.16 8.65
CA TYR A 81 -13.73 16.24 9.68
C TYR A 81 -12.36 15.85 9.13
N ASP A 82 -11.37 16.69 9.36
CA ASP A 82 -9.98 16.36 9.04
C ASP A 82 -9.37 15.40 10.09
N ILE A 83 -8.23 14.81 9.73
CA ILE A 83 -7.60 13.79 10.58
C ILE A 83 -7.15 14.35 11.94
N GLU A 84 -6.74 15.62 12.01
CA GLU A 84 -6.31 16.25 13.25
C GLU A 84 -7.50 16.39 14.22
N THR A 85 -8.63 16.88 13.72
CA THR A 85 -9.88 16.97 14.49
C THR A 85 -10.37 15.58 14.91
N ILE A 86 -10.28 14.58 14.02
CA ILE A 86 -10.65 13.21 14.37
C ILE A 86 -9.81 12.66 15.52
N VAL A 87 -8.49 12.90 15.48
CA VAL A 87 -7.59 12.47 16.56
C VAL A 87 -7.90 13.21 17.86
N ASP A 88 -8.06 14.52 17.84
CA ASP A 88 -8.23 15.36 19.03
C ASP A 88 -9.61 15.17 19.69
N GLU A 89 -10.68 15.17 18.89
CA GLU A 89 -12.05 15.14 19.44
C GLU A 89 -12.59 13.75 19.71
N PHE A 90 -12.09 12.73 19.02
CA PHE A 90 -12.64 11.36 19.13
C PHE A 90 -11.65 10.37 19.74
N ILE A 91 -10.38 10.36 19.34
CA ILE A 91 -9.41 9.35 19.79
C ILE A 91 -8.73 9.79 21.08
N LEU A 92 -8.13 10.97 21.09
CA LEU A 92 -7.37 11.53 22.22
C LEU A 92 -8.16 12.63 22.96
N LYS A 93 -9.45 12.53 22.97
CA LYS A 93 -10.35 13.50 23.59
C LYS A 93 -9.94 13.84 25.02
N ASP A 94 -9.87 15.14 25.32
CA ASP A 94 -9.48 15.70 26.61
C ASP A 94 -8.04 15.37 27.07
N MET A 95 -7.18 14.97 26.12
CA MET A 95 -5.75 14.66 26.41
C MET A 95 -4.79 15.65 25.74
N GLY A 96 -5.27 16.41 24.74
CA GLY A 96 -4.44 17.27 23.90
C GLY A 96 -3.58 16.48 22.92
N ILE A 97 -3.26 17.10 21.80
CA ILE A 97 -2.41 16.53 20.77
C ILE A 97 -1.18 17.39 20.52
N ASP A 98 -0.06 16.76 20.19
CA ASP A 98 1.17 17.42 19.75
C ASP A 98 1.55 16.89 18.37
N ILE A 99 1.28 17.67 17.32
CA ILE A 99 1.52 17.28 15.94
C ILE A 99 2.99 17.44 15.61
N LYS A 100 3.69 16.32 15.48
CA LYS A 100 5.13 16.29 15.19
C LYS A 100 5.46 16.50 13.73
N ALA A 101 4.62 16.01 12.81
CA ALA A 101 4.85 16.16 11.37
C ALA A 101 3.56 16.04 10.56
N ARG A 102 3.54 16.71 9.43
CA ARG A 102 2.54 16.55 8.36
C ARG A 102 3.24 16.17 7.08
N LYS A 103 2.72 15.17 6.37
CA LYS A 103 3.23 14.72 5.07
C LYS A 103 2.08 14.59 4.10
N PRO A 104 2.21 15.06 2.86
CA PRO A 104 1.21 14.82 1.84
C PRO A 104 1.12 13.31 1.55
N ILE A 105 -0.09 12.82 1.37
CA ILE A 105 -0.37 11.43 1.00
C ILE A 105 -0.99 11.44 -0.38
N GLN A 106 -0.52 10.54 -1.25
CA GLN A 106 -1.10 10.32 -2.56
C GLN A 106 -0.99 8.85 -2.95
N TYR A 107 -1.95 8.39 -3.74
CA TYR A 107 -1.79 7.11 -4.42
C TYR A 107 -0.75 7.27 -5.53
N TYR A 108 0.34 6.55 -5.42
CA TYR A 108 1.44 6.61 -6.38
C TYR A 108 1.94 5.22 -6.74
N CYS A 109 1.96 4.92 -8.03
CA CYS A 109 2.60 3.73 -8.56
C CYS A 109 3.86 4.11 -9.32
N ASP A 110 4.98 3.59 -8.88
CA ASP A 110 6.30 3.79 -9.50
C ASP A 110 6.57 2.81 -10.65
N CYS A 111 5.51 2.32 -11.30
CA CYS A 111 5.64 1.51 -12.49
C CYS A 111 5.92 2.40 -13.72
N SER A 112 6.73 1.90 -14.63
CA SER A 112 7.01 2.55 -15.90
C SER A 112 7.24 1.54 -17.01
N TYR A 113 7.18 2.03 -18.25
CA TYR A 113 7.48 1.22 -19.43
C TYR A 113 8.90 0.64 -19.34
N GLU A 114 9.86 1.45 -18.91
CA GLU A 114 11.27 1.04 -18.79
C GLU A 114 11.46 -0.06 -17.72
N LYS A 115 10.79 0.05 -16.59
CA LYS A 115 10.85 -0.97 -15.53
C LYS A 115 10.29 -2.31 -16.00
N PHE A 116 9.18 -2.28 -16.72
CA PHE A 116 8.61 -3.49 -17.29
C PHE A 116 9.45 -4.02 -18.48
N SER A 117 10.14 -3.15 -19.25
CA SER A 117 11.10 -3.61 -20.27
C SER A 117 12.19 -4.51 -19.70
N VAL A 118 12.70 -4.19 -18.51
CA VAL A 118 13.68 -5.05 -17.81
C VAL A 118 13.04 -6.41 -17.45
N GLY A 119 11.78 -6.41 -17.00
CA GLY A 119 11.03 -7.65 -16.72
C GLY A 119 10.79 -8.50 -17.96
N ILE A 120 10.42 -7.88 -19.08
CA ILE A 120 10.30 -8.57 -20.39
C ILE A 120 11.65 -9.17 -20.79
N GLY A 121 12.74 -8.46 -20.56
CA GLY A 121 14.10 -8.97 -20.83
C GLY A 121 14.55 -10.15 -19.99
N MET A 122 13.79 -10.52 -18.94
CA MET A 122 14.02 -11.72 -18.12
C MET A 122 13.23 -12.95 -18.61
N LEU A 123 12.36 -12.80 -19.60
CA LEU A 123 11.67 -13.92 -20.22
C LEU A 123 12.66 -14.80 -21.00
N GLU A 124 12.29 -16.03 -21.27
CA GLU A 124 13.08 -16.93 -22.13
C GLU A 124 13.24 -16.30 -23.51
N THR A 125 14.48 -16.30 -24.02
CA THR A 125 14.82 -15.68 -25.31
C THR A 125 13.94 -16.20 -26.44
N GLU A 126 13.64 -17.50 -26.44
CA GLU A 126 12.80 -18.18 -27.43
C GLU A 126 11.35 -17.67 -27.40
N GLU A 127 10.83 -17.28 -26.25
CA GLU A 127 9.48 -16.69 -26.11
C GLU A 127 9.41 -15.31 -26.76
N ILE A 128 10.42 -14.48 -26.52
CA ILE A 128 10.54 -13.15 -27.16
C ILE A 128 10.71 -13.30 -28.66
N GLU A 129 11.60 -14.19 -29.12
CA GLU A 129 11.83 -14.44 -30.55
C GLU A 129 10.58 -14.95 -31.26
N LYS A 130 9.83 -15.84 -30.63
CA LYS A 130 8.56 -16.33 -31.16
C LYS A 130 7.51 -15.23 -31.34
N SER A 131 7.39 -14.32 -30.36
CA SER A 131 6.48 -13.17 -30.48
C SER A 131 6.91 -12.20 -31.60
N ILE A 132 8.22 -12.01 -31.78
CA ILE A 132 8.75 -11.19 -32.89
C ILE A 132 8.42 -11.83 -34.25
N GLU A 133 8.60 -13.14 -34.39
CA GLU A 133 8.35 -13.88 -35.64
C GLU A 133 6.86 -13.96 -35.99
N SER A 134 5.99 -14.13 -34.98
CA SER A 134 4.52 -14.15 -35.18
C SER A 134 3.94 -12.75 -35.41
N GLY A 135 4.71 -11.68 -35.12
CA GLY A 135 4.20 -10.30 -35.17
C GLY A 135 3.28 -9.94 -34.00
N GLU A 136 3.31 -10.73 -32.92
CA GLU A 136 2.50 -10.51 -31.71
C GLU A 136 3.23 -9.60 -30.73
N SER A 137 2.47 -8.73 -30.07
CA SER A 137 2.99 -7.89 -28.98
C SER A 137 2.94 -8.63 -27.64
N ILE A 138 3.84 -8.30 -26.72
CA ILE A 138 3.81 -8.77 -25.35
C ILE A 138 3.25 -7.64 -24.47
N THR A 139 2.24 -7.92 -23.66
CA THR A 139 1.65 -6.94 -22.74
C THR A 139 1.98 -7.31 -21.29
N ALA A 140 2.62 -6.38 -20.57
CA ALA A 140 2.85 -6.48 -19.15
C ALA A 140 1.80 -5.67 -18.39
N HIS A 141 1.15 -6.29 -17.41
CA HIS A 141 0.10 -5.68 -16.59
C HIS A 141 0.65 -5.30 -15.21
N CYS A 142 0.42 -4.07 -14.79
CA CYS A 142 0.76 -3.64 -13.44
C CYS A 142 -0.39 -3.96 -12.46
N HIS A 143 -0.23 -4.99 -11.65
CA HIS A 143 -1.24 -5.40 -10.66
C HIS A 143 -1.50 -4.37 -9.55
N PHE A 144 -0.63 -3.33 -9.41
CA PHE A 144 -0.83 -2.29 -8.43
C PHE A 144 -1.73 -1.15 -8.92
N CYS A 145 -1.56 -0.68 -10.16
CA CYS A 145 -2.32 0.45 -10.71
C CYS A 145 -3.16 0.11 -11.94
N ASN A 146 -3.21 -1.15 -12.34
CA ASN A 146 -3.95 -1.66 -13.49
C ASN A 146 -3.56 -1.05 -14.84
N LYS A 147 -2.34 -0.47 -14.95
CA LYS A 147 -1.83 -0.03 -16.25
C LYS A 147 -1.25 -1.19 -17.03
N ASP A 148 -1.53 -1.18 -18.34
CA ASP A 148 -0.94 -2.09 -19.31
C ASP A 148 0.21 -1.41 -20.07
N TYR A 149 1.26 -2.16 -20.31
CA TYR A 149 2.43 -1.76 -21.08
C TYR A 149 2.64 -2.76 -22.20
N THR A 150 2.34 -2.34 -23.42
CA THR A 150 2.43 -3.19 -24.61
C THR A 150 3.76 -2.96 -25.33
N TYR A 151 4.43 -4.05 -25.63
CA TYR A 151 5.72 -4.11 -26.32
C TYR A 151 5.51 -4.71 -27.69
N GLU A 152 5.54 -3.85 -28.71
CA GLU A 152 5.45 -4.23 -30.12
C GLU A 152 6.71 -4.98 -30.57
N PRO A 153 6.65 -5.78 -31.66
CA PRO A 153 7.77 -6.57 -32.16
C PRO A 153 9.07 -5.78 -32.36
N GLU A 154 8.98 -4.52 -32.81
CA GLU A 154 10.15 -3.65 -32.99
C GLU A 154 10.84 -3.34 -31.65
N LYS A 155 10.05 -3.15 -30.59
CA LYS A 155 10.59 -2.90 -29.26
C LYS A 155 11.15 -4.17 -28.63
N LEU A 156 10.52 -5.30 -28.86
CA LEU A 156 11.02 -6.61 -28.42
C LEU A 156 12.38 -6.93 -29.05
N LYS A 157 12.61 -6.59 -30.32
CA LYS A 157 13.93 -6.71 -30.98
C LYS A 157 15.00 -5.88 -30.28
N GLN A 158 14.70 -4.62 -29.91
CA GLN A 158 15.62 -3.77 -29.18
C GLN A 158 15.99 -4.36 -27.82
N ILE A 159 15.00 -4.82 -27.06
CA ILE A 159 15.21 -5.47 -25.76
C ILE A 159 16.11 -6.71 -25.91
N LEU A 160 15.84 -7.54 -26.91
CA LEU A 160 16.65 -8.73 -27.19
C LEU A 160 18.09 -8.42 -27.55
N GLU A 161 18.34 -7.36 -28.35
CA GLU A 161 19.67 -6.89 -28.68
C GLU A 161 20.43 -6.38 -27.45
N GLU A 162 19.75 -5.67 -26.55
CA GLU A 162 20.36 -5.19 -25.30
C GLU A 162 20.76 -6.35 -24.38
N ILE A 163 19.92 -7.39 -24.29
CA ILE A 163 20.24 -8.61 -23.52
C ILE A 163 21.47 -9.29 -24.11
N LYS A 164 21.51 -9.51 -25.44
CA LYS A 164 22.63 -10.17 -26.12
C LYS A 164 23.94 -9.40 -25.94
N LYS A 165 23.91 -8.07 -25.93
CA LYS A 165 25.10 -7.23 -25.65
C LYS A 165 25.58 -7.36 -24.20
N ASN A 166 24.65 -7.45 -23.23
CA ASN A 166 24.97 -7.53 -21.80
C ASN A 166 25.44 -8.94 -21.38
N THR A 167 25.04 -9.98 -22.10
CA THR A 167 25.46 -11.38 -21.86
C THR A 167 26.78 -11.71 -22.55
N GLY A 168 27.09 -11.08 -23.68
CA GLY A 168 28.34 -11.30 -24.43
C GLY A 168 29.62 -10.65 -23.83
N GLY A 169 29.48 -9.89 -22.71
CA GLY A 169 30.61 -9.23 -22.03
C GLY A 169 31.14 -9.94 -20.78
N LYS A 170 30.77 -11.19 -20.53
CA LYS A 170 31.22 -11.95 -19.35
C LYS A 170 32.17 -13.10 -19.64
N ASP A 171 32.61 -13.25 -20.86
CA ASP A 171 33.63 -14.27 -21.27
C ASP A 171 34.95 -13.60 -21.73
N GLU A 172 35.55 -12.81 -20.85
CA GLU A 172 36.98 -12.46 -20.90
C GLU A 172 37.57 -12.38 -19.49
#